data_1f74a7308d858de12a6171d4c595589b
#
_entry.id   1f74a7308d858de12a6171d4c595589b
#
_cell.length_a   1.000
_cell.length_b   1.000
_cell.length_c   1.000
_cell.angle_alpha   90.00
_cell.angle_beta   90.00
_cell.angle_gamma   90.00
#
_symmetry.space_group_name_H-M   'P 1'
#
loop_
_entity.id
_entity.type
_entity.pdbx_description
1 polymer ?
#
loop_
_entity_poly.entity_id
_entity_poly.type
_entity_poly.pdbx_seq_one_letter_code
_entity_poly.pdbx_strand_id
1 'polypeptide(L)'
;MGKRERFVGRKLLLMGSKKFRAKRLPAKVARRIDEAISRKMKIIVGEVPGACTLFQGYLKSKNYTNVVVGHAKSIRYNAGNWKTRQYGKSVTEREHSMIRDCDSAIIIWTDKSGVIAENLEVLKRLGKPTFLYEYYTKTKVAKAGWLDPKRMYDPYYYWKERMRRRKKCKNGGMRRQ
;
A
#
# COMPACT_ATOMS: atom_id res chain seq x y z
N MET A 1 -11.50 -23.08 16.40
CA MET A 1 -10.42 -22.09 16.53
C MET A 1 -10.84 -20.80 15.83
N GLY A 2 -11.15 -19.78 16.60
CA GLY A 2 -11.56 -18.48 16.06
C GLY A 2 -10.48 -17.89 15.14
N LYS A 3 -10.88 -17.49 13.93
CA LYS A 3 -10.02 -16.71 13.04
C LYS A 3 -9.58 -15.46 13.81
N ARG A 4 -8.30 -15.37 14.17
CA ARG A 4 -7.76 -14.16 14.79
C ARG A 4 -8.05 -12.98 13.84
N GLU A 5 -8.94 -12.09 14.27
CA GLU A 5 -9.15 -10.82 13.61
C GLU A 5 -7.80 -10.12 13.54
N ARG A 6 -7.37 -9.76 12.32
CA ARG A 6 -6.06 -9.16 12.11
C ARG A 6 -6.11 -7.65 11.94
N PHE A 7 -7.31 -7.09 11.68
CA PHE A 7 -7.49 -5.65 11.78
C PHE A 7 -7.59 -5.22 13.24
N VAL A 8 -6.88 -4.16 13.58
CA VAL A 8 -6.98 -3.48 14.86
C VAL A 8 -7.50 -2.06 14.66
N GLY A 9 -8.10 -1.49 15.70
CA GLY A 9 -8.60 -0.12 15.69
C GLY A 9 -9.77 0.12 14.73
N ARG A 10 -9.92 1.37 14.32
CA ARG A 10 -11.07 1.84 13.52
C ARG A 10 -10.69 2.50 12.20
N LYS A 11 -9.41 2.67 11.93
CA LYS A 11 -8.90 3.36 10.73
C LYS A 11 -8.06 2.43 9.89
N LEU A 12 -8.46 2.23 8.63
CA LEU A 12 -7.74 1.42 7.66
C LEU A 12 -7.11 2.31 6.60
N LEU A 13 -5.82 2.14 6.36
CA LEU A 13 -5.12 2.77 5.25
C LEU A 13 -5.09 1.84 4.03
N LEU A 14 -5.49 2.37 2.87
CA LEU A 14 -5.30 1.74 1.57
C LEU A 14 -4.23 2.49 0.78
N MET A 15 -3.15 1.81 0.47
CA MET A 15 -2.00 2.39 -0.23
C MET A 15 -1.42 1.39 -1.23
N GLY A 16 -0.76 1.87 -2.27
CA GLY A 16 -0.10 0.94 -3.18
C GLY A 16 0.65 1.58 -4.32
N SER A 17 1.26 0.72 -5.12
CA SER A 17 2.13 1.10 -6.22
C SER A 17 1.40 1.89 -7.30
N LYS A 18 2.00 3.00 -7.71
CA LYS A 18 1.57 3.79 -8.85
C LYS A 18 1.58 2.99 -10.17
N LYS A 19 2.46 2.01 -10.27
CA LYS A 19 2.60 1.15 -11.46
C LYS A 19 1.62 -0.02 -11.51
N PHE A 20 0.84 -0.27 -10.47
CA PHE A 20 -0.12 -1.36 -10.47
C PHE A 20 -1.20 -1.13 -11.53
N ARG A 21 -1.39 -2.12 -12.39
CA ARG A 21 -2.41 -2.10 -13.45
C ARG A 21 -3.20 -3.38 -13.41
N ALA A 22 -4.50 -3.26 -13.20
CA ALA A 22 -5.46 -4.37 -13.27
C ALA A 22 -6.82 -3.84 -13.68
N LYS A 23 -7.64 -4.67 -14.33
CA LYS A 23 -9.03 -4.32 -14.66
C LYS A 23 -9.92 -4.26 -13.41
N ARG A 24 -9.60 -5.05 -12.41
CA ARG A 24 -10.34 -5.17 -11.15
C ARG A 24 -9.39 -5.30 -9.97
N LEU A 25 -9.89 -4.94 -8.82
CA LEU A 25 -9.16 -5.15 -7.57
C LEU A 25 -8.98 -6.67 -7.32
N PRO A 26 -7.77 -7.14 -6.94
CA PRO A 26 -7.54 -8.55 -6.66
C PRO A 26 -8.50 -9.09 -5.59
N ALA A 27 -9.08 -10.26 -5.81
CA ALA A 27 -10.11 -10.84 -4.93
C ALA A 27 -9.66 -10.97 -3.46
N LYS A 28 -8.38 -11.30 -3.22
CA LYS A 28 -7.83 -11.38 -1.85
C LYS A 28 -7.81 -10.02 -1.16
N VAL A 29 -7.56 -8.95 -1.90
CA VAL A 29 -7.57 -7.56 -1.40
C VAL A 29 -9.01 -7.10 -1.20
N ALA A 30 -9.89 -7.32 -2.18
CA ALA A 30 -11.30 -6.98 -2.11
C ALA A 30 -11.97 -7.58 -0.86
N ARG A 31 -11.73 -8.86 -0.58
CA ARG A 31 -12.24 -9.54 0.63
C ARG A 31 -11.81 -8.84 1.92
N ARG A 32 -10.57 -8.34 2.00
CA ARG A 32 -10.10 -7.61 3.19
C ARG A 32 -10.76 -6.24 3.32
N ILE A 33 -11.04 -5.58 2.22
CA ILE A 33 -11.79 -4.32 2.23
C ILE A 33 -13.23 -4.58 2.65
N ASP A 34 -13.88 -5.62 2.16
CA ASP A 34 -15.25 -5.99 2.58
C ASP A 34 -15.32 -6.31 4.08
N GLU A 35 -14.29 -6.97 4.64
CA GLU A 35 -14.15 -7.19 6.07
C GLU A 35 -14.06 -5.86 6.85
N ALA A 36 -13.28 -4.90 6.37
CA ALA A 36 -13.17 -3.59 6.99
C ALA A 36 -14.48 -2.77 6.88
N ILE A 37 -15.18 -2.87 5.75
CA ILE A 37 -16.50 -2.24 5.54
C ILE A 37 -17.51 -2.82 6.52
N SER A 38 -17.57 -4.14 6.70
CA SER A 38 -18.47 -4.80 7.65
C SER A 38 -18.22 -4.37 9.10
N ARG A 39 -16.98 -4.02 9.42
CA ARG A 39 -16.56 -3.46 10.71
C ARG A 39 -16.76 -1.93 10.81
N LYS A 40 -17.32 -1.30 9.80
CA LYS A 40 -17.54 0.16 9.71
C LYS A 40 -16.27 0.98 9.93
N MET A 41 -15.12 0.47 9.51
CA MET A 41 -13.85 1.15 9.66
C MET A 41 -13.79 2.42 8.79
N LYS A 42 -13.21 3.49 9.31
CA LYS A 42 -12.87 4.67 8.50
C LYS A 42 -11.72 4.32 7.56
N ILE A 43 -11.93 4.51 6.27
CA ILE A 43 -10.93 4.21 5.26
C ILE A 43 -10.19 5.47 4.82
N ILE A 44 -8.87 5.44 4.90
CA ILE A 44 -7.98 6.49 4.41
C ILE A 44 -7.37 5.93 3.11
N VAL A 45 -7.51 6.66 2.01
CA VAL A 45 -6.99 6.24 0.70
C VAL A 45 -6.29 7.40 0.01
N GLY A 46 -5.22 7.11 -0.73
CA GLY A 46 -4.52 8.12 -1.54
C GLY A 46 -5.25 8.46 -2.84
N GLU A 47 -4.74 9.48 -3.53
CA GLU A 47 -5.32 10.04 -4.77
C GLU A 47 -4.41 9.82 -6.00
N VAL A 48 -3.34 9.03 -5.88
CA VAL A 48 -2.40 8.75 -6.97
C VAL A 48 -2.93 7.67 -7.91
N PRO A 49 -2.57 7.72 -9.20
CA PRO A 49 -2.89 6.65 -10.14
C PRO A 49 -2.35 5.28 -9.70
N GLY A 50 -2.91 4.22 -10.24
CA GLY A 50 -2.51 2.84 -9.95
C GLY A 50 -3.39 2.18 -8.89
N ALA A 51 -2.80 1.64 -7.85
CA ALA A 51 -3.54 0.93 -6.80
C ALA A 51 -4.61 1.79 -6.13
N CYS A 52 -4.32 3.07 -5.85
CA CYS A 52 -5.29 3.96 -5.19
C CYS A 52 -6.55 4.20 -6.03
N THR A 53 -6.42 4.30 -7.34
CA THR A 53 -7.58 4.42 -8.24
C THR A 53 -8.49 3.20 -8.18
N LEU A 54 -7.91 2.01 -8.13
CA LEU A 54 -8.66 0.76 -8.00
C LEU A 54 -9.35 0.64 -6.62
N PHE A 55 -8.67 1.03 -5.56
CA PHE A 55 -9.26 1.09 -4.23
C PHE A 55 -10.48 2.02 -4.19
N GLN A 56 -10.32 3.22 -4.71
CA GLN A 56 -11.40 4.20 -4.76
C GLN A 56 -12.58 3.71 -5.62
N GLY A 57 -12.31 3.14 -6.79
CA GLY A 57 -13.34 2.55 -7.65
C GLY A 57 -14.12 1.43 -6.94
N TYR A 58 -13.42 0.57 -6.20
CA TYR A 58 -14.05 -0.50 -5.42
C TYR A 58 -14.92 0.05 -4.29
N LEU A 59 -14.42 0.99 -3.50
CA LEU A 59 -15.20 1.63 -2.42
C LEU A 59 -16.44 2.33 -2.95
N LYS A 60 -16.34 3.00 -4.10
CA LYS A 60 -17.48 3.62 -4.78
C LYS A 60 -18.50 2.58 -5.21
N SER A 61 -18.08 1.45 -5.78
CA SER A 61 -18.99 0.36 -6.18
C SER A 61 -19.74 -0.27 -5.00
N LYS A 62 -19.18 -0.16 -3.79
CA LYS A 62 -19.83 -0.59 -2.53
C LYS A 62 -20.68 0.50 -1.89
N ASN A 63 -20.78 1.68 -2.48
CA ASN A 63 -21.46 2.85 -1.89
C ASN A 63 -20.95 3.17 -0.47
N TYR A 64 -19.67 2.91 -0.21
CA TYR A 64 -19.10 3.14 1.12
C TYR A 64 -18.76 4.60 1.32
N THR A 65 -19.29 5.21 2.39
CA THR A 65 -19.21 6.65 2.62
C THR A 65 -18.18 7.06 3.69
N ASN A 66 -17.78 6.14 4.58
CA ASN A 66 -16.82 6.44 5.64
C ASN A 66 -15.37 6.42 5.12
N VAL A 67 -15.09 7.29 4.15
CA VAL A 67 -13.83 7.38 3.42
C VAL A 67 -13.26 8.79 3.51
N VAL A 68 -11.95 8.89 3.60
CA VAL A 68 -11.18 10.14 3.48
C VAL A 68 -10.11 9.97 2.42
N VAL A 69 -10.07 10.88 1.45
CA VAL A 69 -9.02 10.93 0.44
C VAL A 69 -7.88 11.81 0.91
N GLY A 70 -6.71 11.20 1.08
CA GLY A 70 -5.50 11.90 1.52
C GLY A 70 -4.71 12.49 0.35
N HIS A 71 -4.36 13.78 0.44
CA HIS A 71 -3.59 14.48 -0.58
C HIS A 71 -2.45 15.31 0.02
N ALA A 72 -1.49 15.70 -0.80
CA ALA A 72 -0.42 16.62 -0.41
C ALA A 72 -0.75 18.06 -0.82
N LYS A 73 -0.62 18.39 -2.10
CA LYS A 73 -0.87 19.75 -2.61
C LYS A 73 -2.28 19.91 -3.18
N SER A 74 -2.61 19.08 -4.16
CA SER A 74 -3.89 19.09 -4.87
C SER A 74 -4.48 17.69 -4.93
N ILE A 75 -5.80 17.64 -5.09
CA ILE A 75 -6.52 16.38 -5.25
C ILE A 75 -6.55 16.05 -6.73
N ARG A 76 -5.96 14.91 -7.11
CA ARG A 76 -5.92 14.44 -8.50
C ARG A 76 -7.06 13.48 -8.83
N TYR A 77 -7.57 12.77 -7.84
CA TYR A 77 -8.63 11.79 -8.02
C TYR A 77 -9.44 11.59 -6.73
N ASN A 78 -10.76 11.69 -6.85
CA ASN A 78 -11.71 11.41 -5.77
C ASN A 78 -13.00 10.83 -6.40
N ALA A 79 -13.04 9.52 -6.56
CA ALA A 79 -14.11 8.82 -7.28
C ALA A 79 -15.49 8.94 -6.63
N GLY A 80 -15.55 9.03 -5.32
CA GLY A 80 -16.78 9.05 -4.54
C GLY A 80 -17.18 10.39 -3.98
N ASN A 81 -16.51 11.47 -4.36
CA ASN A 81 -16.70 12.81 -3.77
C ASN A 81 -16.63 12.79 -2.23
N TRP A 82 -15.77 11.96 -1.68
CA TRP A 82 -15.57 11.85 -0.24
C TRP A 82 -14.86 13.06 0.35
N LYS A 83 -14.90 13.16 1.67
CA LYS A 83 -14.10 14.15 2.40
C LYS A 83 -12.62 13.99 2.06
N THR A 84 -11.93 15.10 1.94
CA THR A 84 -10.50 15.15 1.66
C THR A 84 -9.74 15.67 2.86
N ARG A 85 -8.48 15.27 3.00
CA ARG A 85 -7.59 15.77 4.03
C ARG A 85 -6.18 15.94 3.48
N GLN A 86 -5.60 17.09 3.74
CA GLN A 86 -4.19 17.30 3.46
C GLN A 86 -3.33 16.64 4.54
N TYR A 87 -2.43 15.74 4.11
CA TYR A 87 -1.53 14.99 4.97
C TYR A 87 -0.06 15.38 4.72
N GLY A 88 0.25 16.65 4.74
CA GLY A 88 1.59 17.15 4.48
C GLY A 88 1.72 17.92 3.17
N LYS A 89 2.92 18.40 2.90
CA LYS A 89 3.24 19.26 1.74
C LYS A 89 3.89 18.51 0.58
N SER A 90 4.46 17.33 0.85
CA SER A 90 5.09 16.45 -0.14
C SER A 90 4.42 15.08 -0.17
N VAL A 91 4.73 14.28 -1.22
CA VAL A 91 4.23 12.91 -1.34
C VAL A 91 4.70 12.04 -0.17
N THR A 92 5.96 12.15 0.21
CA THR A 92 6.55 11.37 1.31
C THR A 92 5.93 11.76 2.66
N GLU A 93 5.79 13.05 2.94
CA GLU A 93 5.12 13.52 4.16
C GLU A 93 3.67 13.05 4.23
N ARG A 94 2.95 13.11 3.10
CA ARG A 94 1.58 12.61 2.99
C ARG A 94 1.52 11.13 3.38
N GLU A 95 2.34 10.28 2.78
CA GLU A 95 2.33 8.85 3.02
C GLU A 95 2.65 8.52 4.47
N HIS A 96 3.69 9.11 5.04
CA HIS A 96 4.06 8.91 6.44
C HIS A 96 2.99 9.43 7.41
N SER A 97 2.33 10.55 7.09
CA SER A 97 1.25 11.10 7.92
C SER A 97 -0.01 10.24 7.86
N MET A 98 -0.36 9.70 6.70
CA MET A 98 -1.47 8.74 6.55
C MET A 98 -1.17 7.44 7.33
N ILE A 99 0.07 6.95 7.29
CA ILE A 99 0.51 5.80 8.06
C ILE A 99 0.39 6.06 9.57
N ARG A 100 0.77 7.23 10.04
CA ARG A 100 0.61 7.58 11.47
C ARG A 100 -0.86 7.66 11.89
N ASP A 101 -1.74 8.14 11.03
CA ASP A 101 -3.18 8.29 11.31
C ASP A 101 -3.97 6.98 11.26
N CYS A 102 -3.49 5.93 10.60
CA CYS A 102 -4.20 4.64 10.51
C CYS A 102 -3.89 3.71 11.70
N ASP A 103 -4.74 2.70 11.86
CA ASP A 103 -4.54 1.62 12.84
C ASP A 103 -4.08 0.32 12.17
N SER A 104 -4.50 0.10 10.94
CA SER A 104 -4.16 -1.05 10.10
C SER A 104 -3.99 -0.62 8.66
N ALA A 105 -3.33 -1.43 7.83
CA ALA A 105 -3.11 -1.09 6.42
C ALA A 105 -3.34 -2.28 5.48
N ILE A 106 -3.75 -1.96 4.25
CA ILE A 106 -3.69 -2.87 3.10
C ILE A 106 -2.80 -2.21 2.04
N ILE A 107 -1.78 -2.92 1.61
CA ILE A 107 -0.79 -2.43 0.65
C ILE A 107 -0.78 -3.32 -0.60
N ILE A 108 -0.83 -2.70 -1.78
CA ILE A 108 -0.51 -3.36 -3.05
C ILE A 108 0.89 -2.93 -3.49
N TRP A 109 1.78 -3.88 -3.71
CA TRP A 109 3.16 -3.64 -4.08
C TRP A 109 3.52 -4.35 -5.38
N THR A 110 4.00 -3.60 -6.36
CA THR A 110 4.35 -4.12 -7.69
C THR A 110 5.86 -4.15 -7.85
N ASP A 111 6.38 -5.35 -8.24
CA ASP A 111 7.79 -5.59 -8.53
C ASP A 111 8.76 -5.12 -7.43
N LYS A 112 8.26 -5.03 -6.21
CA LYS A 112 9.01 -4.54 -5.05
C LYS A 112 9.74 -3.21 -5.34
N SER A 113 9.08 -2.32 -6.06
CA SER A 113 9.63 -1.05 -6.51
C SER A 113 9.00 0.15 -5.79
N GLY A 114 9.65 1.31 -5.90
CA GLY A 114 9.17 2.58 -5.36
C GLY A 114 9.36 2.72 -3.84
N VAL A 115 8.62 3.64 -3.26
CA VAL A 115 8.71 4.03 -1.84
C VAL A 115 7.96 3.08 -0.88
N ILE A 116 7.28 2.06 -1.41
CA ILE A 116 6.49 1.13 -0.59
C ILE A 116 7.36 0.39 0.44
N ALA A 117 8.63 0.10 0.11
CA ALA A 117 9.55 -0.53 1.07
C ALA A 117 9.74 0.32 2.33
N GLU A 118 9.91 1.64 2.16
CA GLU A 118 10.03 2.58 3.27
C GLU A 118 8.74 2.67 4.08
N ASN A 119 7.60 2.70 3.40
CA ASN A 119 6.29 2.73 4.04
C ASN A 119 6.01 1.46 4.87
N LEU A 120 6.41 0.30 4.38
CA LEU A 120 6.32 -0.96 5.12
C LEU A 120 7.20 -0.95 6.37
N GLU A 121 8.40 -0.36 6.29
CA GLU A 121 9.28 -0.19 7.45
C GLU A 121 8.66 0.73 8.52
N VAL A 122 8.03 1.82 8.11
CA VAL A 122 7.33 2.73 9.04
C VAL A 122 6.15 2.01 9.71
N LEU A 123 5.34 1.27 8.94
CA LEU A 123 4.22 0.47 9.48
C LEU A 123 4.71 -0.56 10.51
N LYS A 124 5.83 -1.24 10.20
CA LYS A 124 6.47 -2.20 11.11
C LYS A 124 6.91 -1.55 12.41
N ARG A 125 7.66 -0.45 12.33
CA ARG A 125 8.13 0.27 13.53
C ARG A 125 7.00 0.74 14.42
N LEU A 126 5.87 1.11 13.81
CA LEU A 126 4.67 1.53 14.54
C LEU A 126 3.79 0.35 14.98
N GLY A 127 4.18 -0.90 14.72
CA GLY A 127 3.45 -2.10 15.10
C GLY A 127 2.07 -2.23 14.45
N LYS A 128 1.85 -1.64 13.28
CA LYS A 128 0.54 -1.61 12.61
C LYS A 128 0.33 -2.85 11.75
N PRO A 129 -0.72 -3.67 12.00
CA PRO A 129 -1.02 -4.83 11.17
C PRO A 129 -1.22 -4.43 9.71
N THR A 130 -0.54 -5.14 8.82
CA THR A 130 -0.53 -4.83 7.39
C THR A 130 -0.82 -6.07 6.57
N PHE A 131 -1.84 -6.01 5.71
CA PHE A 131 -2.08 -7.00 4.68
C PHE A 131 -1.37 -6.56 3.40
N LEU A 132 -0.40 -7.37 2.93
CA LEU A 132 0.39 -7.07 1.75
C LEU A 132 -0.03 -7.97 0.59
N TYR A 133 -0.30 -7.34 -0.56
CA TYR A 133 -0.46 -7.99 -1.86
C TYR A 133 0.72 -7.61 -2.73
N GLU A 134 1.61 -8.58 -3.00
CA GLU A 134 2.76 -8.41 -3.89
C GLU A 134 2.42 -8.94 -5.28
N TYR A 135 2.66 -8.15 -6.31
CA TYR A 135 2.48 -8.54 -7.71
C TYR A 135 3.77 -8.39 -8.50
N TYR A 136 4.13 -9.42 -9.24
CA TYR A 136 5.33 -9.46 -10.07
C TYR A 136 4.92 -9.46 -11.55
N THR A 137 5.21 -8.37 -12.25
CA THR A 137 4.74 -8.16 -13.64
C THR A 137 5.37 -9.14 -14.63
N LYS A 138 6.65 -9.50 -14.46
CA LYS A 138 7.36 -10.43 -15.34
C LYS A 138 6.80 -11.85 -15.29
N THR A 139 6.53 -12.36 -14.10
CA THR A 139 6.06 -13.72 -13.88
C THR A 139 4.54 -13.82 -13.78
N LYS A 140 3.84 -12.70 -13.71
CA LYS A 140 2.40 -12.60 -13.46
C LYS A 140 1.95 -13.34 -12.19
N VAL A 141 2.86 -13.48 -11.23
CA VAL A 141 2.61 -14.14 -9.94
C VAL A 141 2.25 -13.10 -8.89
N ALA A 142 1.32 -13.46 -8.01
CA ALA A 142 0.97 -12.65 -6.86
C ALA A 142 1.11 -13.45 -5.56
N LYS A 143 1.56 -12.78 -4.51
CA LYS A 143 1.59 -13.30 -3.15
C LYS A 143 0.78 -12.35 -2.26
N ALA A 144 0.00 -12.88 -1.34
CA ALA A 144 -0.79 -12.06 -0.45
C ALA A 144 -0.89 -12.68 0.94
N GLY A 145 -0.79 -11.86 1.97
CA GLY A 145 -0.92 -12.28 3.35
C GLY A 145 -0.74 -11.15 4.33
N TRP A 146 -1.10 -11.43 5.58
CA TRP A 146 -0.76 -10.57 6.69
C TRP A 146 0.73 -10.63 6.97
N LEU A 147 1.34 -9.48 7.11
CA LEU A 147 2.72 -9.37 7.56
C LEU A 147 2.75 -9.65 9.07
N ASP A 148 3.58 -10.58 9.46
CA ASP A 148 3.87 -10.81 10.88
C ASP A 148 4.84 -9.72 11.35
N PRO A 149 4.50 -8.89 12.35
CA PRO A 149 5.41 -7.88 12.89
C PRO A 149 6.75 -8.44 13.37
N LYS A 150 6.78 -9.72 13.76
CA LYS A 150 8.01 -10.44 14.18
C LYS A 150 8.81 -11.00 13.00
N ARG A 151 8.15 -11.24 11.86
CA ARG A 151 8.73 -11.79 10.63
C ARG A 151 8.63 -10.83 9.47
N MET A 152 8.20 -9.62 9.74
CA MET A 152 8.09 -8.61 8.70
C MET A 152 9.43 -8.49 8.02
N TYR A 153 9.31 -8.71 6.74
CA TYR A 153 10.16 -8.39 5.67
C TYR A 153 11.35 -7.52 6.13
N ASP A 154 12.55 -8.07 6.07
CA ASP A 154 13.77 -7.35 6.36
C ASP A 154 14.01 -6.30 5.25
N PRO A 155 13.71 -4.99 5.46
CA PRO A 155 13.95 -3.94 4.47
C PRO A 155 15.43 -3.79 4.18
N TYR A 156 16.29 -4.21 5.11
CA TYR A 156 17.73 -4.26 4.97
C TYR A 156 18.16 -5.27 3.91
N TYR A 157 17.45 -6.41 3.78
CA TYR A 157 17.64 -7.36 2.69
C TYR A 157 17.37 -6.72 1.32
N TYR A 158 16.33 -5.90 1.17
CA TYR A 158 16.02 -5.20 -0.08
C TYR A 158 16.98 -4.07 -0.38
N TRP A 159 17.36 -3.33 0.61
CA TRP A 159 18.38 -2.31 0.45
C TRP A 159 19.71 -2.94 0.02
N LYS A 160 20.12 -4.04 0.64
CA LYS A 160 21.29 -4.84 0.22
C LYS A 160 21.14 -5.37 -1.22
N GLU A 161 19.99 -5.92 -1.58
CA GLU A 161 19.74 -6.45 -2.92
C GLU A 161 19.75 -5.33 -3.98
N ARG A 162 19.16 -4.17 -3.67
CA ARG A 162 19.19 -2.98 -4.53
C ARG A 162 20.61 -2.45 -4.71
N MET A 163 21.40 -2.43 -3.65
CA MET A 163 22.80 -2.01 -3.71
C MET A 163 23.67 -3.04 -4.46
N ARG A 164 23.41 -4.32 -4.30
CA ARG A 164 24.07 -5.39 -5.04
C ARG A 164 23.80 -5.29 -6.55
N ARG A 165 22.56 -5.00 -6.96
CA ARG A 165 22.20 -4.78 -8.37
C ARG A 165 22.87 -3.54 -8.94
N ARG A 166 22.94 -2.44 -8.18
CA ARG A 166 23.65 -1.22 -8.60
C ARG A 166 25.16 -1.43 -8.78
N LYS A 167 25.79 -2.24 -7.93
CA LYS A 167 27.21 -2.59 -8.07
C LYS A 167 27.45 -3.48 -9.30
N LYS A 168 26.57 -4.45 -9.61
CA LYS A 168 26.66 -5.27 -10.82
C LYS A 168 26.53 -4.45 -12.10
N CYS A 169 25.64 -3.47 -12.14
CA CYS A 169 25.52 -2.58 -13.31
C CYS A 169 26.73 -1.67 -13.51
N LYS A 170 27.39 -1.22 -12.44
CA LYS A 170 28.62 -0.40 -12.56
C LYS A 170 29.83 -1.21 -13.00
N ASN A 171 29.92 -2.47 -12.60
CA ASN A 171 31.06 -3.33 -12.95
C ASN A 171 30.89 -4.07 -14.31
N GLY A 172 29.66 -4.10 -14.87
CA GLY A 172 29.40 -4.68 -16.19
C GLY A 172 29.65 -3.73 -17.37
N GLY A 173 29.93 -2.45 -17.09
CA GLY A 173 30.20 -1.43 -18.11
C GLY A 173 31.67 -1.33 -18.57
N MET A 174 32.58 -2.16 -18.04
CA MET A 174 34.01 -2.04 -18.32
C MET A 174 34.60 -3.32 -18.94
N ARG A 175 33.89 -3.90 -19.94
CA ARG A 175 34.48 -4.89 -20.85
C ARG A 175 33.91 -4.69 -22.25
N ARG A 176 34.43 -3.72 -22.97
CA ARG A 176 34.52 -3.71 -24.42
C ARG A 176 35.80 -2.97 -24.77
N GLN A 177 36.85 -3.69 -24.94
CA GLN A 177 37.91 -3.44 -25.92
C GLN A 177 38.10 -4.74 -26.69
#